data_1532dbde161e3f70b2819705c45e3896
#
_entry.id   1532dbde161e3f70b2819705c45e3896
#
_cell.length_a   1.000
_cell.length_b   1.000
_cell.length_c   1.000
_cell.angle_alpha   90.00
_cell.angle_beta   90.00
_cell.angle_gamma   90.00
#
_symmetry.space_group_name_H-M   'P 1'
#
loop_
_entity.id
_entity.type
_entity.pdbx_description
1 polymer ?
#
loop_
_entity_poly.entity_id
_entity_poly.type
_entity_poly.pdbx_seq_one_letter_code
_entity_poly.pdbx_strand_id
1 'polypeptide(L)'
;AVGQVEPVFCNIRDDASVAAVTRGSDAVVNCVGTFDRKGKNNFDAVQADGAERVARIAAALGVKNLVHISALGVDRDELSEYARTKRAGEAGVLAQFPSAMILRPSVIFGQEDGFFNRFASMARIGPIFPLMGGNTRFQPVYVMDVARAAVMGVVGTASGIYELGGPETKTLRGWIDVILAEVHRTKPVFNAPMFVGRMMAWGLDMMQTLTFGIAKNGLITRDQVKQLKTDNVVQEGAKTFEDLGIVATAPEAVIESYLWRYRPSGQYDAIRD
;
A
#
# COMPACT_ATOMS: atom_id res chain seq x y z
N ALA A 1 -1.04 -9.17 22.00
CA ALA A 1 -0.79 -9.53 23.39
C ALA A 1 -1.41 -8.46 24.30
N VAL A 2 -2.20 -8.87 25.28
CA VAL A 2 -2.86 -7.97 26.23
C VAL A 2 -1.77 -7.23 27.02
N GLY A 3 -1.86 -5.88 27.09
CA GLY A 3 -0.89 -5.04 27.77
C GLY A 3 0.37 -4.67 26.99
N GLN A 4 0.54 -5.16 25.75
CA GLN A 4 1.67 -4.80 24.89
C GLN A 4 1.30 -3.73 23.84
N VAL A 5 0.03 -3.48 23.63
CA VAL A 5 -0.47 -2.46 22.69
C VAL A 5 -1.47 -1.58 23.43
N GLU A 6 -1.20 -0.29 23.44
CA GLU A 6 -2.09 0.75 23.96
C GLU A 6 -2.57 1.63 22.81
N PRO A 7 -3.85 1.54 22.41
CA PRO A 7 -4.39 2.39 21.37
C PRO A 7 -4.60 3.81 21.91
N VAL A 8 -3.92 4.79 21.32
CA VAL A 8 -4.08 6.21 21.68
C VAL A 8 -4.46 7.05 20.46
N PHE A 9 -5.26 8.07 20.68
CA PHE A 9 -5.64 9.00 19.60
C PHE A 9 -4.43 9.84 19.21
N CYS A 10 -4.17 9.93 17.90
CA CYS A 10 -3.15 10.81 17.33
C CYS A 10 -3.68 11.52 16.09
N ASN A 11 -3.59 12.84 16.06
CA ASN A 11 -3.82 13.63 14.87
C ASN A 11 -2.47 14.03 14.25
N ILE A 12 -2.07 13.38 13.15
CA ILE A 12 -0.78 13.63 12.49
C ILE A 12 -0.59 15.08 12.00
N ARG A 13 -1.67 15.87 11.91
CA ARG A 13 -1.66 17.28 11.50
C ARG A 13 -1.46 18.27 12.65
N ASP A 14 -1.36 17.76 13.89
CA ASP A 14 -1.22 18.57 15.09
C ASP A 14 0.04 18.20 15.86
N ASP A 15 0.90 19.18 16.06
CA ASP A 15 2.20 19.02 16.73
C ASP A 15 2.05 18.51 18.16
N ALA A 16 1.10 19.05 18.91
CA ALA A 16 0.90 18.66 20.31
C ALA A 16 0.41 17.20 20.41
N SER A 17 -0.47 16.78 19.50
CA SER A 17 -0.97 15.42 19.41
C SER A 17 0.15 14.43 19.09
N VAL A 18 0.99 14.73 18.08
CA VAL A 18 2.13 13.88 17.72
C VAL A 18 3.16 13.83 18.83
N ALA A 19 3.48 14.98 19.46
CA ALA A 19 4.43 15.03 20.58
C ALA A 19 3.95 14.22 21.80
N ALA A 20 2.64 14.24 22.08
CA ALA A 20 2.09 13.48 23.21
C ALA A 20 2.27 11.98 23.06
N VAL A 21 2.07 11.42 21.87
CA VAL A 21 2.20 9.97 21.60
C VAL A 21 3.66 9.54 21.36
N THR A 22 4.53 10.47 20.97
CA THR A 22 5.94 10.18 20.68
C THR A 22 6.83 10.24 21.95
N ARG A 23 6.39 10.99 22.97
CA ARG A 23 7.18 11.20 24.18
C ARG A 23 7.50 9.90 24.91
N GLY A 24 8.79 9.68 25.19
CA GLY A 24 9.28 8.49 25.87
C GLY A 24 9.41 7.25 24.97
N SER A 25 9.17 7.38 23.67
CA SER A 25 9.38 6.27 22.73
C SER A 25 10.86 6.13 22.38
N ASP A 26 11.36 4.90 22.30
CA ASP A 26 12.70 4.58 21.81
C ASP A 26 12.77 4.64 20.27
N ALA A 27 11.70 4.25 19.60
CA ALA A 27 11.56 4.28 18.14
C ALA A 27 10.15 4.68 17.71
N VAL A 28 10.04 5.19 16.48
CA VAL A 28 8.78 5.54 15.84
C VAL A 28 8.66 4.85 14.49
N VAL A 29 7.50 4.25 14.21
CA VAL A 29 7.16 3.73 12.87
C VAL A 29 5.98 4.54 12.34
N ASN A 30 6.22 5.31 11.28
CA ASN A 30 5.16 6.08 10.62
C ASN A 30 4.56 5.29 9.47
N CYS A 31 3.39 4.69 9.71
CA CYS A 31 2.60 3.98 8.70
C CYS A 31 1.43 4.84 8.18
N VAL A 32 1.35 6.12 8.55
CA VAL A 32 0.20 6.95 8.23
C VAL A 32 0.21 7.33 6.75
N GLY A 33 -0.93 7.12 6.11
CA GLY A 33 -1.18 7.50 4.73
C GLY A 33 -2.65 7.77 4.49
N THR A 34 -2.97 8.35 3.35
CA THR A 34 -4.34 8.63 2.93
C THR A 34 -4.50 8.43 1.43
N PHE A 35 -5.73 8.16 1.01
CA PHE A 35 -6.14 8.25 -0.39
C PHE A 35 -7.12 9.41 -0.64
N ASP A 36 -7.34 10.26 0.38
CA ASP A 36 -8.20 11.42 0.28
C ASP A 36 -7.47 12.58 -0.42
N ARG A 37 -8.04 13.08 -1.51
CA ARG A 37 -7.49 14.20 -2.28
C ARG A 37 -7.95 15.57 -1.77
N LYS A 38 -9.03 15.61 -1.01
CA LYS A 38 -9.68 16.84 -0.53
C LYS A 38 -9.96 16.77 0.95
N GLY A 39 -10.24 17.94 1.53
CA GLY A 39 -10.56 18.05 2.96
C GLY A 39 -9.32 18.15 3.84
N LYS A 40 -9.53 18.02 5.15
CA LYS A 40 -8.46 18.22 6.15
C LYS A 40 -7.38 17.13 6.11
N ASN A 41 -7.71 15.91 5.65
CA ASN A 41 -6.80 14.77 5.57
C ASN A 41 -6.34 14.50 4.13
N ASN A 42 -6.13 15.56 3.34
CA ASN A 42 -5.63 15.42 1.97
C ASN A 42 -4.19 14.92 1.91
N PHE A 43 -3.73 14.61 0.70
CA PHE A 43 -2.40 14.08 0.46
C PHE A 43 -1.28 14.94 1.06
N ASP A 44 -1.27 16.25 0.83
CA ASP A 44 -0.23 17.15 1.33
C ASP A 44 -0.20 17.16 2.86
N ALA A 45 -1.36 17.36 3.51
CA ALA A 45 -1.46 17.48 4.96
C ALA A 45 -1.06 16.20 5.72
N VAL A 46 -1.22 15.01 5.10
CA VAL A 46 -0.96 13.73 5.77
C VAL A 46 0.36 13.12 5.30
N GLN A 47 0.60 13.04 3.99
CA GLN A 47 1.74 12.32 3.44
C GLN A 47 3.02 13.16 3.36
N ALA A 48 2.90 14.47 3.14
CA ALA A 48 4.05 15.38 3.11
C ALA A 48 4.26 16.02 4.50
N ASP A 49 3.39 16.97 4.89
CA ASP A 49 3.54 17.74 6.12
C ASP A 49 3.48 16.84 7.37
N GLY A 50 2.58 15.84 7.37
CA GLY A 50 2.43 14.90 8.48
C GLY A 50 3.67 14.04 8.69
N ALA A 51 4.28 13.54 7.61
CA ALA A 51 5.49 12.72 7.67
C ALA A 51 6.69 13.54 8.19
N GLU A 52 6.88 14.76 7.66
CA GLU A 52 7.92 15.68 8.13
C GLU A 52 7.71 16.04 9.62
N ARG A 53 6.47 16.34 10.03
CA ARG A 53 6.12 16.63 11.42
C ARG A 53 6.51 15.52 12.36
N VAL A 54 6.18 14.26 12.02
CA VAL A 54 6.55 13.10 12.84
C VAL A 54 8.07 13.03 12.99
N ALA A 55 8.83 13.19 11.91
CA ALA A 55 10.28 13.13 11.94
C ALA A 55 10.88 14.26 12.77
N ARG A 56 10.41 15.49 12.59
CA ARG A 56 10.85 16.67 13.35
C ARG A 56 10.61 16.51 14.85
N ILE A 57 9.42 16.05 15.21
CA ILE A 57 9.07 15.86 16.64
C ILE A 57 9.84 14.69 17.25
N ALA A 58 10.01 13.59 16.51
CA ALA A 58 10.81 12.47 16.95
C ALA A 58 12.26 12.89 17.21
N ALA A 59 12.88 13.64 16.30
CA ALA A 59 14.22 14.19 16.47
C ALA A 59 14.31 15.11 17.69
N ALA A 60 13.36 16.05 17.84
CA ALA A 60 13.33 16.98 18.99
C ALA A 60 13.16 16.28 20.33
N LEU A 61 12.48 15.15 20.39
CA LEU A 61 12.28 14.35 21.61
C LEU A 61 13.39 13.31 21.85
N GLY A 62 14.42 13.24 21.00
CA GLY A 62 15.55 12.33 21.16
C GLY A 62 15.23 10.87 20.85
N VAL A 63 14.21 10.61 20.02
CA VAL A 63 13.92 9.25 19.53
C VAL A 63 15.14 8.72 18.78
N LYS A 64 15.52 7.49 19.04
CA LYS A 64 16.75 6.89 18.49
C LYS A 64 16.59 6.44 17.04
N ASN A 65 15.42 5.86 16.70
CA ASN A 65 15.17 5.25 15.40
C ASN A 65 13.82 5.67 14.83
N LEU A 66 13.79 5.94 13.53
CA LEU A 66 12.57 6.27 12.80
C LEU A 66 12.46 5.42 11.54
N VAL A 67 11.32 4.75 11.39
CA VAL A 67 10.94 4.05 10.16
C VAL A 67 9.76 4.75 9.51
N HIS A 68 9.86 5.04 8.22
CA HIS A 68 8.78 5.65 7.44
C HIS A 68 8.33 4.73 6.31
N ILE A 69 7.05 4.41 6.26
CA ILE A 69 6.46 3.60 5.19
C ILE A 69 6.03 4.53 4.04
N SER A 70 6.78 4.46 2.96
CA SER A 70 6.49 5.14 1.70
C SER A 70 5.78 4.21 0.70
N ALA A 71 6.12 4.27 -0.57
CA ALA A 71 5.63 3.35 -1.59
C ALA A 71 6.65 3.20 -2.73
N LEU A 72 6.65 2.03 -3.37
CA LEU A 72 7.47 1.76 -4.53
C LEU A 72 7.06 2.64 -5.73
N GLY A 73 8.03 3.17 -6.44
CA GLY A 73 7.82 3.95 -7.65
C GLY A 73 7.46 5.43 -7.44
N VAL A 74 7.50 5.94 -6.20
CA VAL A 74 7.19 7.36 -5.90
C VAL A 74 8.18 8.33 -6.55
N ASP A 75 9.38 7.90 -6.87
CA ASP A 75 10.43 8.66 -7.54
C ASP A 75 10.31 8.66 -9.07
N ARG A 76 9.48 7.79 -9.64
CA ARG A 76 9.28 7.57 -11.08
C ARG A 76 7.94 8.09 -11.61
N ASP A 77 6.92 8.17 -10.76
CA ASP A 77 5.59 8.62 -11.13
C ASP A 77 5.47 10.14 -10.95
N GLU A 78 5.79 10.88 -12.01
CA GLU A 78 5.66 12.35 -12.02
C GLU A 78 4.21 12.83 -12.20
N LEU A 79 3.30 11.95 -12.62
CA LEU A 79 1.92 12.30 -12.97
C LEU A 79 0.95 12.15 -11.81
N SER A 80 1.33 11.38 -10.79
CA SER A 80 0.48 11.09 -9.63
C SER A 80 0.73 12.08 -8.50
N GLU A 81 -0.34 12.69 -8.01
CA GLU A 81 -0.33 13.55 -6.83
C GLU A 81 0.05 12.75 -5.57
N TYR A 82 -0.36 11.50 -5.50
CA TYR A 82 0.03 10.56 -4.47
C TYR A 82 1.56 10.36 -4.42
N ALA A 83 2.19 10.07 -5.57
CA ALA A 83 3.64 9.87 -5.63
C ALA A 83 4.40 11.15 -5.28
N ARG A 84 3.95 12.31 -5.77
CA ARG A 84 4.52 13.62 -5.45
C ARG A 84 4.55 13.86 -3.94
N THR A 85 3.43 13.64 -3.25
CA THR A 85 3.32 13.92 -1.81
C THR A 85 4.06 12.90 -0.97
N LYS A 86 4.09 11.63 -1.36
CA LYS A 86 4.95 10.61 -0.72
C LYS A 86 6.42 10.98 -0.83
N ARG A 87 6.91 11.37 -2.02
CA ARG A 87 8.28 11.82 -2.24
C ARG A 87 8.63 13.06 -1.41
N ALA A 88 7.70 14.02 -1.33
CA ALA A 88 7.88 15.19 -0.47
C ALA A 88 7.98 14.81 1.01
N GLY A 89 7.17 13.83 1.45
CA GLY A 89 7.24 13.27 2.80
C GLY A 89 8.58 12.59 3.10
N GLU A 90 9.10 11.76 2.17
CA GLU A 90 10.43 11.15 2.30
C GLU A 90 11.53 12.22 2.46
N ALA A 91 11.50 13.26 1.62
CA ALA A 91 12.47 14.36 1.68
C ALA A 91 12.37 15.11 3.02
N GLY A 92 11.15 15.40 3.49
CA GLY A 92 10.93 16.02 4.80
C GLY A 92 11.41 15.14 5.95
N VAL A 93 11.15 13.84 5.90
CA VAL A 93 11.63 12.88 6.91
C VAL A 93 13.16 12.87 6.96
N LEU A 94 13.85 12.74 5.82
CA LEU A 94 15.32 12.69 5.77
C LEU A 94 15.96 14.01 6.16
N ALA A 95 15.32 15.15 5.89
CA ALA A 95 15.81 16.47 6.31
C ALA A 95 15.79 16.63 7.84
N GLN A 96 14.78 16.09 8.51
CA GLN A 96 14.59 16.18 9.95
C GLN A 96 15.24 15.03 10.73
N PHE A 97 15.33 13.85 10.11
CA PHE A 97 15.86 12.62 10.71
C PHE A 97 16.75 11.87 9.68
N PRO A 98 18.00 12.29 9.46
CA PRO A 98 18.85 11.76 8.39
C PRO A 98 19.14 10.25 8.47
N SER A 99 19.09 9.66 9.66
CA SER A 99 19.28 8.22 9.88
C SER A 99 17.99 7.40 9.75
N ALA A 100 16.86 8.00 9.33
CA ALA A 100 15.61 7.29 9.18
C ALA A 100 15.73 6.14 8.17
N MET A 101 15.02 5.05 8.43
CA MET A 101 14.79 3.99 7.47
C MET A 101 13.49 4.27 6.69
N ILE A 102 13.59 4.37 5.38
CA ILE A 102 12.44 4.54 4.49
C ILE A 102 12.19 3.23 3.77
N LEU A 103 11.00 2.67 3.95
CA LEU A 103 10.56 1.48 3.24
C LEU A 103 9.61 1.88 2.12
N ARG A 104 9.94 1.47 0.90
CA ARG A 104 9.12 1.63 -0.30
C ARG A 104 8.55 0.28 -0.73
N PRO A 105 7.50 -0.22 -0.07
CA PRO A 105 6.87 -1.47 -0.46
C PRO A 105 6.13 -1.33 -1.80
N SER A 106 6.14 -2.40 -2.59
CA SER A 106 5.18 -2.66 -3.66
C SER A 106 3.77 -2.81 -3.08
N VAL A 107 2.80 -3.21 -3.88
CA VAL A 107 1.46 -3.51 -3.37
C VAL A 107 1.56 -4.59 -2.28
N ILE A 108 1.13 -4.22 -1.07
CA ILE A 108 1.21 -5.10 0.10
C ILE A 108 0.04 -6.08 0.04
N PHE A 109 0.31 -7.36 0.30
CA PHE A 109 -0.72 -8.38 0.42
C PHE A 109 -0.72 -9.07 1.79
N GLY A 110 -1.88 -9.63 2.15
CA GLY A 110 -2.14 -10.32 3.41
C GLY A 110 -3.64 -10.40 3.67
N GLN A 111 -4.02 -10.90 4.82
CA GLN A 111 -5.42 -11.24 5.15
C GLN A 111 -6.42 -10.10 4.90
N GLU A 112 -6.02 -8.85 5.09
CA GLU A 112 -6.86 -7.65 4.96
C GLU A 112 -6.43 -6.75 3.79
N ASP A 113 -5.70 -7.29 2.80
CA ASP A 113 -5.18 -6.50 1.69
C ASP A 113 -6.27 -5.89 0.81
N GLY A 114 -5.91 -4.78 0.17
CA GLY A 114 -6.74 -4.10 -0.81
C GLY A 114 -6.46 -4.52 -2.27
N PHE A 115 -5.59 -5.49 -2.53
CA PHE A 115 -5.22 -5.93 -3.87
C PHE A 115 -5.86 -7.28 -4.21
N PHE A 116 -5.42 -8.38 -3.62
CA PHE A 116 -5.95 -9.71 -3.88
C PHE A 116 -7.42 -9.85 -3.46
N ASN A 117 -7.77 -9.38 -2.26
CA ASN A 117 -9.15 -9.39 -1.78
C ASN A 117 -10.11 -8.62 -2.68
N ARG A 118 -9.67 -7.46 -3.19
CA ARG A 118 -10.50 -6.64 -4.07
C ARG A 118 -10.79 -7.35 -5.39
N PHE A 119 -9.76 -7.89 -6.05
CA PHE A 119 -9.94 -8.61 -7.31
C PHE A 119 -10.69 -9.92 -7.11
N ALA A 120 -10.45 -10.65 -6.03
CA ALA A 120 -11.22 -11.84 -5.66
C ALA A 120 -12.70 -11.52 -5.44
N SER A 121 -13.00 -10.39 -4.79
CA SER A 121 -14.38 -9.90 -4.64
C SER A 121 -15.01 -9.58 -5.99
N MET A 122 -14.29 -8.89 -6.89
CA MET A 122 -14.76 -8.60 -8.25
C MET A 122 -15.01 -9.87 -9.07
N ALA A 123 -14.23 -10.93 -8.84
CA ALA A 123 -14.43 -12.23 -9.48
C ALA A 123 -15.78 -12.90 -9.13
N ARG A 124 -16.50 -12.45 -8.10
CA ARG A 124 -17.84 -12.94 -7.76
C ARG A 124 -18.93 -12.28 -8.60
N ILE A 125 -18.65 -11.14 -9.23
CA ILE A 125 -19.65 -10.29 -9.88
C ILE A 125 -19.63 -10.56 -11.39
N GLY A 126 -20.80 -10.79 -11.98
CA GLY A 126 -21.03 -10.91 -13.42
C GLY A 126 -20.30 -12.05 -14.13
N PRO A 127 -20.54 -12.25 -15.42
CA PRO A 127 -19.94 -13.33 -16.22
C PRO A 127 -18.55 -12.98 -16.78
N ILE A 128 -18.16 -11.71 -16.81
CA ILE A 128 -16.93 -11.20 -17.40
C ILE A 128 -16.12 -10.47 -16.32
N PHE A 129 -14.78 -10.56 -16.39
CA PHE A 129 -13.89 -9.81 -15.53
C PHE A 129 -13.29 -8.61 -16.30
N PRO A 130 -13.73 -7.36 -16.02
CA PRO A 130 -13.16 -6.19 -16.67
C PRO A 130 -11.81 -5.84 -16.02
N LEU A 131 -10.78 -5.67 -16.84
CA LEU A 131 -9.42 -5.34 -16.40
C LEU A 131 -8.92 -4.10 -17.13
N MET A 132 -8.29 -3.18 -16.41
CA MET A 132 -7.57 -2.03 -16.96
C MET A 132 -6.10 -2.10 -16.57
N GLY A 133 -5.20 -1.71 -17.47
CA GLY A 133 -3.77 -1.76 -17.20
C GLY A 133 -3.23 -3.19 -17.07
N GLY A 134 -3.81 -4.14 -17.79
CA GLY A 134 -3.45 -5.56 -17.69
C GLY A 134 -1.98 -5.88 -17.94
N ASN A 135 -1.25 -5.02 -18.66
CA ASN A 135 0.17 -5.20 -18.98
C ASN A 135 1.11 -4.60 -17.92
N THR A 136 0.61 -3.78 -17.00
CA THR A 136 1.41 -3.18 -15.93
C THR A 136 1.94 -4.27 -15.01
N ARG A 137 3.23 -4.24 -14.73
CA ARG A 137 3.89 -5.23 -13.89
C ARG A 137 3.80 -4.84 -12.42
N PHE A 138 3.52 -5.83 -11.58
CA PHE A 138 3.48 -5.72 -10.12
C PHE A 138 4.33 -6.80 -9.49
N GLN A 139 4.94 -6.45 -8.37
CA GLN A 139 5.79 -7.34 -7.55
C GLN A 139 5.24 -7.35 -6.10
N PRO A 140 4.04 -7.94 -5.86
CA PRO A 140 3.38 -7.89 -4.56
C PRO A 140 4.27 -8.39 -3.43
N VAL A 141 4.20 -7.73 -2.27
CA VAL A 141 5.03 -8.01 -1.11
C VAL A 141 4.17 -8.42 0.09
N TYR A 142 4.60 -9.45 0.82
CA TYR A 142 3.88 -9.93 2.00
C TYR A 142 4.01 -8.94 3.17
N VAL A 143 2.89 -8.63 3.82
CA VAL A 143 2.83 -7.65 4.92
C VAL A 143 3.77 -7.98 6.07
N MET A 144 3.93 -9.27 6.41
CA MET A 144 4.83 -9.68 7.49
C MET A 144 6.31 -9.51 7.15
N ASP A 145 6.69 -9.60 5.87
CA ASP A 145 8.06 -9.34 5.44
C ASP A 145 8.37 -7.84 5.51
N VAL A 146 7.40 -6.99 5.16
CA VAL A 146 7.51 -5.53 5.36
C VAL A 146 7.65 -5.22 6.86
N ALA A 147 6.88 -5.89 7.71
CA ALA A 147 6.98 -5.72 9.16
C ALA A 147 8.35 -6.16 9.70
N ARG A 148 8.91 -7.28 9.20
CA ARG A 148 10.28 -7.72 9.56
C ARG A 148 11.32 -6.68 9.18
N ALA A 149 11.23 -6.10 7.98
CA ALA A 149 12.10 -5.02 7.55
C ALA A 149 11.96 -3.79 8.47
N ALA A 150 10.73 -3.41 8.82
CA ALA A 150 10.49 -2.30 9.75
C ALA A 150 11.11 -2.53 11.13
N VAL A 151 11.07 -3.76 11.65
CA VAL A 151 11.71 -4.13 12.92
C VAL A 151 13.22 -3.88 12.88
N MET A 152 13.90 -4.15 11.77
CA MET A 152 15.35 -3.86 11.65
C MET A 152 15.66 -2.37 11.78
N GLY A 153 14.79 -1.51 11.23
CA GLY A 153 14.88 -0.07 11.44
C GLY A 153 14.58 0.35 12.88
N VAL A 154 13.59 -0.28 13.52
CA VAL A 154 13.22 -0.01 14.91
C VAL A 154 14.33 -0.34 15.88
N VAL A 155 15.03 -1.47 15.68
CA VAL A 155 16.18 -1.87 16.53
C VAL A 155 17.49 -1.19 16.12
N GLY A 156 17.50 -0.37 15.05
CA GLY A 156 18.64 0.43 14.61
C GLY A 156 19.72 -0.35 13.86
N THR A 157 19.41 -1.53 13.34
CA THR A 157 20.36 -2.34 12.56
C THR A 157 20.39 -1.97 11.07
N ALA A 158 19.40 -1.20 10.60
CA ALA A 158 19.31 -0.76 9.21
C ALA A 158 18.78 0.68 9.10
N SER A 159 19.27 1.41 8.09
CA SER A 159 18.86 2.79 7.77
C SER A 159 18.97 3.07 6.27
N GLY A 160 18.35 4.18 5.83
CA GLY A 160 18.30 4.56 4.42
C GLY A 160 17.06 4.02 3.71
N ILE A 161 17.07 4.04 2.37
CA ILE A 161 15.89 3.73 1.55
C ILE A 161 15.99 2.29 1.04
N TYR A 162 14.90 1.52 1.20
CA TYR A 162 14.77 0.15 0.72
C TYR A 162 13.51 0.00 -0.13
N GLU A 163 13.65 -0.58 -1.32
CA GLU A 163 12.53 -0.97 -2.18
C GLU A 163 12.16 -2.42 -1.90
N LEU A 164 10.91 -2.65 -1.47
CA LEU A 164 10.47 -3.96 -1.01
C LEU A 164 9.47 -4.56 -2.00
N GLY A 165 9.95 -5.52 -2.79
CA GLY A 165 9.14 -6.34 -3.69
C GLY A 165 9.11 -7.80 -3.23
N GLY A 166 8.06 -8.52 -3.60
CA GLY A 166 8.01 -9.97 -3.40
C GLY A 166 8.94 -10.72 -4.36
N PRO A 167 9.00 -12.06 -4.27
CA PRO A 167 9.92 -12.85 -5.09
C PRO A 167 9.52 -12.91 -6.57
N GLU A 168 8.26 -12.61 -6.90
CA GLU A 168 7.74 -12.76 -8.25
C GLU A 168 7.18 -11.45 -8.82
N THR A 169 7.50 -11.22 -10.09
CA THR A 169 6.94 -10.13 -10.89
C THR A 169 6.06 -10.69 -11.99
N LYS A 170 4.78 -10.33 -11.98
CA LYS A 170 3.82 -10.68 -13.03
C LYS A 170 3.10 -9.42 -13.52
N THR A 171 2.53 -9.46 -14.73
CA THR A 171 1.59 -8.43 -15.18
C THR A 171 0.33 -8.45 -14.31
N LEU A 172 -0.41 -7.36 -14.26
CA LEU A 172 -1.69 -7.33 -13.55
C LEU A 172 -2.62 -8.43 -14.05
N ARG A 173 -2.62 -8.71 -15.39
CA ARG A 173 -3.35 -9.82 -15.97
C ARG A 173 -2.89 -11.15 -15.39
N GLY A 174 -1.58 -11.39 -15.29
CA GLY A 174 -1.04 -12.62 -14.70
C GLY A 174 -1.46 -12.80 -13.24
N TRP A 175 -1.48 -11.72 -12.44
CA TRP A 175 -1.98 -11.77 -11.07
C TRP A 175 -3.49 -12.05 -10.99
N ILE A 176 -4.28 -11.52 -11.93
CA ILE A 176 -5.72 -11.84 -12.02
C ILE A 176 -5.92 -13.33 -12.34
N ASP A 177 -5.13 -13.91 -13.23
CA ASP A 177 -5.21 -15.34 -13.54
C ASP A 177 -4.87 -16.20 -12.31
N VAL A 178 -3.87 -15.82 -11.49
CA VAL A 178 -3.57 -16.47 -10.20
C VAL A 178 -4.76 -16.35 -9.25
N ILE A 179 -5.36 -15.17 -9.10
CA ILE A 179 -6.52 -14.96 -8.23
C ILE A 179 -7.71 -15.80 -8.70
N LEU A 180 -8.00 -15.82 -9.99
CA LEU A 180 -9.12 -16.59 -10.54
C LEU A 180 -8.96 -18.10 -10.31
N ALA A 181 -7.72 -18.61 -10.46
CA ALA A 181 -7.39 -19.99 -10.13
C ALA A 181 -7.63 -20.27 -8.64
N GLU A 182 -7.10 -19.42 -7.76
CA GLU A 182 -7.21 -19.59 -6.31
C GLU A 182 -8.67 -19.57 -5.80
N VAL A 183 -9.50 -18.71 -6.38
CA VAL A 183 -10.93 -18.65 -6.01
C VAL A 183 -11.80 -19.61 -6.79
N HIS A 184 -11.22 -20.55 -7.55
CA HIS A 184 -11.91 -21.58 -8.33
C HIS A 184 -12.98 -20.99 -9.27
N ARG A 185 -12.64 -19.91 -10.00
CA ARG A 185 -13.55 -19.25 -10.93
C ARG A 185 -12.93 -19.09 -12.30
N THR A 186 -13.60 -19.60 -13.31
CA THR A 186 -13.22 -19.39 -14.70
C THR A 186 -14.02 -18.25 -15.29
N LYS A 187 -13.37 -17.17 -15.68
CA LYS A 187 -14.02 -16.00 -16.30
C LYS A 187 -13.19 -15.46 -17.45
N PRO A 188 -13.80 -15.09 -18.56
CA PRO A 188 -13.12 -14.32 -19.60
C PRO A 188 -12.72 -12.95 -19.05
N VAL A 189 -11.43 -12.66 -19.07
CA VAL A 189 -10.89 -11.35 -18.65
C VAL A 189 -10.86 -10.45 -19.87
N PHE A 190 -11.61 -9.37 -19.82
CA PHE A 190 -11.70 -8.36 -20.88
C PHE A 190 -10.80 -7.16 -20.56
N ASN A 191 -9.81 -6.92 -21.40
CA ASN A 191 -8.94 -5.76 -21.27
C ASN A 191 -9.69 -4.50 -21.76
N ALA A 192 -10.18 -3.70 -20.82
CA ALA A 192 -10.81 -2.42 -21.13
C ALA A 192 -9.74 -1.36 -21.45
N PRO A 193 -9.91 -0.58 -22.52
CA PRO A 193 -9.00 0.53 -22.80
C PRO A 193 -8.98 1.55 -21.66
N MET A 194 -7.83 2.18 -21.44
CA MET A 194 -7.63 3.16 -20.34
C MET A 194 -8.61 4.33 -20.35
N PHE A 195 -9.14 4.72 -21.54
CA PHE A 195 -10.12 5.79 -21.62
C PHE A 195 -11.46 5.40 -20.97
N VAL A 196 -11.85 4.11 -21.03
CA VAL A 196 -13.07 3.58 -20.38
C VAL A 196 -12.93 3.73 -18.86
N GLY A 197 -11.76 3.37 -18.31
CA GLY A 197 -11.48 3.56 -16.90
C GLY A 197 -11.51 5.02 -16.45
N ARG A 198 -11.02 5.93 -17.30
CA ARG A 198 -11.10 7.37 -17.02
C ARG A 198 -12.54 7.89 -17.03
N MET A 199 -13.36 7.41 -17.97
CA MET A 199 -14.80 7.75 -18.02
C MET A 199 -15.53 7.20 -16.78
N MET A 200 -15.29 5.94 -16.41
CA MET A 200 -15.87 5.35 -15.20
C MET A 200 -15.44 6.11 -13.93
N ALA A 201 -14.15 6.38 -13.77
CA ALA A 201 -13.64 7.15 -12.64
C ALA A 201 -14.26 8.57 -12.60
N TRP A 202 -14.40 9.23 -13.76
CA TRP A 202 -15.06 10.53 -13.84
C TRP A 202 -16.53 10.47 -13.43
N GLY A 203 -17.26 9.46 -13.90
CA GLY A 203 -18.67 9.26 -13.55
C GLY A 203 -18.87 8.97 -12.05
N LEU A 204 -18.02 8.13 -11.47
CA LEU A 204 -18.05 7.79 -10.05
C LEU A 204 -17.64 8.99 -9.16
N ASP A 205 -16.64 9.78 -9.56
CA ASP A 205 -16.24 11.01 -8.88
C ASP A 205 -17.35 12.07 -8.93
N MET A 206 -18.06 12.16 -10.06
CA MET A 206 -19.21 13.05 -10.22
C MET A 206 -20.38 12.60 -9.35
N MET A 207 -20.67 11.31 -9.29
CA MET A 207 -21.70 10.74 -8.42
C MET A 207 -21.37 10.97 -6.93
N GLN A 208 -20.12 10.78 -6.53
CA GLN A 208 -19.66 11.09 -5.17
C GLN A 208 -19.86 12.59 -4.82
N THR A 209 -19.59 13.47 -5.78
CA THR A 209 -19.76 14.92 -5.60
C THR A 209 -21.23 15.30 -5.50
N LEU A 210 -22.09 14.73 -6.35
CA LEU A 210 -23.54 14.97 -6.36
C LEU A 210 -24.24 14.40 -5.11
N THR A 211 -23.72 13.31 -4.55
CA THR A 211 -24.27 12.70 -3.31
C THR A 211 -23.64 13.26 -2.03
N PHE A 212 -22.92 14.38 -2.10
CA PHE A 212 -22.22 14.97 -0.94
C PHE A 212 -21.34 13.98 -0.16
N GLY A 213 -20.77 12.98 -0.86
CA GLY A 213 -19.88 11.99 -0.26
C GLY A 213 -20.58 10.81 0.43
N ILE A 214 -21.90 10.69 0.34
CA ILE A 214 -22.65 9.51 0.85
C ILE A 214 -22.26 8.26 0.06
N ALA A 215 -22.15 8.37 -1.27
CA ALA A 215 -21.65 7.30 -2.12
C ALA A 215 -20.11 7.47 -2.29
N LYS A 216 -19.32 6.86 -1.40
CA LYS A 216 -17.86 6.88 -1.53
C LYS A 216 -17.42 6.03 -2.74
N ASN A 217 -16.58 6.63 -3.62
CA ASN A 217 -15.95 5.89 -4.71
C ASN A 217 -14.88 4.93 -4.15
N GLY A 218 -15.28 3.71 -3.85
CA GLY A 218 -14.38 2.64 -3.42
C GLY A 218 -13.81 1.80 -4.56
N LEU A 219 -14.23 2.05 -5.82
CA LEU A 219 -13.89 1.16 -6.93
C LEU A 219 -12.61 1.59 -7.65
N ILE A 220 -12.53 2.81 -8.18
CA ILE A 220 -11.35 3.29 -8.93
C ILE A 220 -11.32 4.82 -8.89
N THR A 221 -10.17 5.40 -8.52
CA THR A 221 -9.93 6.84 -8.62
C THR A 221 -9.11 7.17 -9.86
N ARG A 222 -9.21 8.43 -10.35
CA ARG A 222 -8.40 8.89 -11.49
C ARG A 222 -6.89 8.77 -11.24
N ASP A 223 -6.47 8.93 -10.00
CA ASP A 223 -5.06 8.83 -9.62
C ASP A 223 -4.58 7.38 -9.68
N GLN A 224 -5.38 6.43 -9.21
CA GLN A 224 -5.10 4.99 -9.35
C GLN A 224 -5.00 4.57 -10.83
N VAL A 225 -5.86 5.12 -11.71
CA VAL A 225 -5.75 4.86 -13.17
C VAL A 225 -4.44 5.39 -13.75
N LYS A 226 -3.90 6.51 -13.22
CA LYS A 226 -2.58 7.02 -13.63
C LYS A 226 -1.45 6.10 -13.16
N GLN A 227 -1.52 5.63 -11.93
CA GLN A 227 -0.54 4.70 -11.36
C GLN A 227 -0.44 3.38 -12.15
N LEU A 228 -1.55 2.92 -12.76
CA LEU A 228 -1.54 1.74 -13.65
C LEU A 228 -0.73 1.93 -14.95
N LYS A 229 -0.12 3.08 -15.19
CA LYS A 229 0.77 3.32 -16.34
C LYS A 229 2.23 3.04 -16.04
N THR A 230 2.59 2.96 -14.78
CA THR A 230 3.96 2.77 -14.31
C THR A 230 4.07 1.42 -13.63
N ASP A 231 5.10 0.65 -13.99
CA ASP A 231 5.36 -0.64 -13.36
C ASP A 231 5.69 -0.46 -11.87
N ASN A 232 5.11 -1.31 -11.05
CA ASN A 232 5.33 -1.33 -9.61
C ASN A 232 6.26 -2.49 -9.25
N VAL A 233 7.53 -2.36 -9.67
CA VAL A 233 8.60 -3.35 -9.51
C VAL A 233 9.85 -2.68 -8.96
N VAL A 234 10.63 -3.42 -8.18
CA VAL A 234 11.91 -2.98 -7.61
C VAL A 234 12.89 -2.58 -8.71
N GLN A 235 13.64 -1.51 -8.50
CA GLN A 235 14.66 -1.04 -9.45
C GLN A 235 15.95 -1.83 -9.30
N GLU A 236 16.65 -1.96 -10.42
CA GLU A 236 18.00 -2.48 -10.42
C GLU A 236 18.93 -1.56 -9.61
N GLY A 237 19.72 -2.16 -8.71
CA GLY A 237 20.63 -1.41 -7.82
C GLY A 237 19.99 -0.77 -6.59
N ALA A 238 18.66 -0.87 -6.41
CA ALA A 238 18.03 -0.47 -5.16
C ALA A 238 18.39 -1.45 -4.03
N LYS A 239 18.47 -0.95 -2.79
CA LYS A 239 18.52 -1.82 -1.61
C LYS A 239 17.18 -2.54 -1.43
N THR A 240 17.22 -3.83 -1.12
CA THR A 240 16.06 -4.70 -1.07
C THR A 240 16.02 -5.54 0.22
N PHE A 241 15.14 -6.54 0.26
CA PHE A 241 15.12 -7.54 1.33
C PHE A 241 16.43 -8.33 1.43
N GLU A 242 17.14 -8.53 0.32
CA GLU A 242 18.43 -9.26 0.31
C GLU A 242 19.47 -8.53 1.17
N ASP A 243 19.54 -7.19 1.07
CA ASP A 243 20.42 -6.36 1.91
C ASP A 243 20.06 -6.40 3.39
N LEU A 244 18.84 -6.82 3.71
CA LEU A 244 18.35 -7.01 5.07
C LEU A 244 18.45 -8.47 5.53
N GLY A 245 18.92 -9.39 4.68
CA GLY A 245 18.94 -10.82 4.97
C GLY A 245 17.55 -11.45 5.12
N ILE A 246 16.52 -10.85 4.53
CA ILE A 246 15.13 -11.32 4.58
C ILE A 246 14.79 -12.03 3.29
N VAL A 247 14.32 -13.28 3.40
CA VAL A 247 13.75 -14.02 2.27
C VAL A 247 12.28 -13.63 2.12
N ALA A 248 11.93 -13.07 0.96
CA ALA A 248 10.57 -12.64 0.67
C ALA A 248 9.63 -13.83 0.45
N THR A 249 8.43 -13.74 1.02
CA THR A 249 7.41 -14.79 0.97
C THR A 249 6.62 -14.72 -0.34
N ALA A 250 6.48 -15.86 -1.02
CA ALA A 250 5.69 -15.96 -2.25
C ALA A 250 4.18 -15.80 -1.97
N PRO A 251 3.44 -15.09 -2.85
CA PRO A 251 2.00 -14.92 -2.68
C PRO A 251 1.24 -16.23 -2.54
N GLU A 252 1.59 -17.24 -3.33
CA GLU A 252 0.94 -18.56 -3.35
C GLU A 252 0.99 -19.26 -2.00
N ALA A 253 2.02 -19.01 -1.18
CA ALA A 253 2.14 -19.58 0.16
C ALA A 253 1.15 -18.99 1.17
N VAL A 254 0.51 -17.87 0.85
CA VAL A 254 -0.30 -17.11 1.81
C VAL A 254 -1.74 -16.91 1.36
N ILE A 255 -1.97 -16.62 0.06
CA ILE A 255 -3.27 -16.20 -0.44
C ILE A 255 -4.37 -17.24 -0.25
N GLU A 256 -4.04 -18.53 -0.30
CA GLU A 256 -4.98 -19.62 -0.03
C GLU A 256 -5.62 -19.47 1.35
N SER A 257 -4.85 -19.07 2.35
CA SER A 257 -5.30 -18.97 3.75
C SER A 257 -6.46 -17.98 3.97
N TYR A 258 -6.70 -17.06 3.02
CA TYR A 258 -7.75 -16.05 3.17
C TYR A 258 -8.62 -15.83 1.93
N LEU A 259 -8.20 -16.24 0.72
CA LEU A 259 -9.02 -16.09 -0.50
C LEU A 259 -10.09 -17.19 -0.64
N TRP A 260 -10.00 -18.30 0.10
CA TRP A 260 -11.01 -19.35 0.10
C TRP A 260 -12.45 -18.83 0.29
N ARG A 261 -12.63 -17.72 1.03
CA ARG A 261 -13.93 -17.08 1.26
C ARG A 261 -14.60 -16.53 0.00
N TYR A 262 -13.86 -16.41 -1.11
CA TYR A 262 -14.37 -15.98 -2.41
C TYR A 262 -14.66 -17.13 -3.36
N ARG A 263 -14.31 -18.38 -2.97
CA ARG A 263 -14.65 -19.59 -3.71
C ARG A 263 -16.16 -19.79 -3.76
N PRO A 264 -16.72 -20.50 -4.77
CA PRO A 264 -18.18 -20.73 -4.89
C PRO A 264 -18.82 -21.32 -3.65
N SER A 265 -18.17 -22.30 -3.03
CA SER A 265 -18.61 -23.01 -1.83
C SER A 265 -17.89 -22.59 -0.54
N GLY A 266 -17.06 -21.52 -0.60
CA GLY A 266 -16.28 -21.05 0.53
C GLY A 266 -15.36 -22.12 1.09
N GLN A 267 -15.35 -22.31 2.41
CA GLN A 267 -14.53 -23.33 3.07
C GLN A 267 -14.92 -24.79 2.72
N TYR A 268 -16.11 -25.01 2.19
CA TYR A 268 -16.61 -26.33 1.83
C TYR A 268 -16.28 -26.74 0.39
N ASP A 269 -15.52 -25.95 -0.33
CA ASP A 269 -15.17 -26.22 -1.72
C ASP A 269 -14.37 -27.54 -1.89
N ALA A 270 -13.47 -27.81 -0.96
CA ALA A 270 -12.69 -29.05 -0.91
C ALA A 270 -13.49 -30.33 -0.57
N ILE A 271 -14.76 -30.23 -0.21
CA ILE A 271 -15.63 -31.39 0.11
C ILE A 271 -16.43 -31.82 -1.13
N ARG A 272 -16.40 -31.05 -2.22
CA ARG A 272 -17.15 -31.33 -3.45
C ARG A 272 -16.38 -32.11 -4.50
N ASP A 273 -15.08 -32.27 -4.33
CA ASP A 273 -14.21 -33.13 -5.12
C ASP A 273 -14.04 -34.49 -4.43
#